data_27d43cab2b4b7b898aa823cfc9199cfa
#
_entry.id   27d43cab2b4b7b898aa823cfc9199cfa
#
_cell.length_a   1.000
_cell.length_b   1.000
_cell.length_c   1.000
_cell.angle_alpha   90.00
_cell.angle_beta   90.00
_cell.angle_gamma   90.00
#
_symmetry.space_group_name_H-M   'P 1'
#
loop_
_entity.id
_entity.type
_entity.pdbx_description
1 polymer ?
#
loop_
_entity_poly.entity_id
_entity_poly.type
_entity_poly.pdbx_seq_one_letter_code
_entity_poly.pdbx_strand_id
1 'polypeptide(L)'
;MDHPRPGKHYPRSVGDFQAWFRTDADCLDYLEWLRWPAGFVCPACGKEGGWPLADARFKCSGCGTRTSVTAGTIFDRTRTPLTLWFTACWLLASGKDGISALSLKRTLEIGSYQTAWAMLHRLRSVLVRPGRERLTGTVEVDETYIGGQEPELRGGRAKGKKVLTGIAVEIKEPNGYGRCRMAPLVDASGASLHAFVSDHVEPGATVITDGWQGYCGLESLGYGHEPRSQRAARARGENPGELLPAVHRVDSLVKRWLLGTHQGSVEDAHLPSYLNEFVFRFNRRHSRSRGMVFYRVLELAVGHVPVRYGDIIAGRRPRAVPPTPPRTRGKPPSLDRPPAKRPWRARSG
;
A
#
# COMPACT_ATOMS: atom_id res chain seq x y z
N MET A 1 0.88 -2.28 24.20
CA MET A 1 0.82 -1.12 23.29
C MET A 1 -0.62 -0.68 23.21
N ASP A 2 -0.91 0.58 23.54
CA ASP A 2 -2.26 1.11 23.37
C ASP A 2 -2.64 1.13 21.88
N HIS A 3 -3.71 0.44 21.53
CA HIS A 3 -4.22 0.45 20.16
C HIS A 3 -4.75 1.84 19.79
N PRO A 4 -4.49 2.31 18.55
CA PRO A 4 -5.05 3.56 18.08
C PRO A 4 -6.59 3.57 18.22
N ARG A 5 -7.15 4.67 18.76
CA ARG A 5 -8.58 4.81 19.06
C ARG A 5 -9.24 5.80 18.12
N PRO A 6 -10.47 5.52 17.61
CA PRO A 6 -11.23 6.45 16.78
C PRO A 6 -11.59 7.72 17.55
N GLY A 7 -11.59 8.87 16.87
CA GLY A 7 -11.86 10.17 17.46
C GLY A 7 -10.77 10.73 18.35
N LYS A 8 -9.70 9.96 18.61
CA LYS A 8 -8.54 10.37 19.42
C LYS A 8 -7.24 10.35 18.62
N HIS A 9 -6.98 9.27 17.88
CA HIS A 9 -5.77 9.08 17.11
C HIS A 9 -6.01 9.21 15.60
N TYR A 10 -7.27 9.05 15.18
CA TYR A 10 -7.68 9.17 13.78
C TYR A 10 -9.15 9.57 13.68
N PRO A 11 -9.55 10.27 12.60
CA PRO A 11 -10.95 10.68 12.37
C PRO A 11 -11.85 9.46 12.16
N ARG A 12 -13.07 9.50 12.69
CA ARG A 12 -14.08 8.43 12.53
C ARG A 12 -14.79 8.50 11.19
N SER A 13 -15.01 9.73 10.71
CA SER A 13 -15.82 10.06 9.55
C SER A 13 -15.16 11.12 8.68
N VAL A 14 -15.73 11.40 7.52
CA VAL A 14 -15.30 12.51 6.66
C VAL A 14 -15.51 13.86 7.35
N GLY A 15 -16.55 14.02 8.15
CA GLY A 15 -16.77 15.24 8.93
C GLY A 15 -15.68 15.47 9.98
N ASP A 16 -15.31 14.42 10.74
CA ASP A 16 -14.18 14.51 11.66
C ASP A 16 -12.89 14.85 10.89
N PHE A 17 -12.66 14.22 9.73
CA PHE A 17 -11.48 14.48 8.89
C PHE A 17 -11.40 15.95 8.49
N GLN A 18 -12.49 16.53 8.00
CA GLN A 18 -12.56 17.93 7.61
C GLN A 18 -12.40 18.89 8.80
N ALA A 19 -12.93 18.50 9.96
CA ALA A 19 -12.78 19.28 11.19
C ALA A 19 -11.36 19.29 11.73
N TRP A 20 -10.60 18.20 11.53
CA TRP A 20 -9.24 18.04 12.06
C TRP A 20 -8.16 18.67 11.18
N PHE A 21 -8.33 18.64 9.86
CA PHE A 21 -7.28 18.98 8.87
C PHE A 21 -7.73 20.17 8.00
N ARG A 22 -8.01 21.31 8.63
CA ARG A 22 -8.46 22.52 7.94
C ARG A 22 -7.32 23.27 7.27
N THR A 23 -6.13 23.19 7.85
CA THR A 23 -4.95 23.94 7.43
C THR A 23 -3.74 23.01 7.28
N ASP A 24 -2.73 23.48 6.55
CA ASP A 24 -1.43 22.78 6.45
C ASP A 24 -0.74 22.68 7.81
N ALA A 25 -1.01 23.63 8.73
CA ALA A 25 -0.48 23.57 10.09
C ALA A 25 -1.07 22.38 10.88
N ASP A 26 -2.39 22.14 10.79
CA ASP A 26 -3.03 20.97 11.41
C ASP A 26 -2.44 19.66 10.87
N CYS A 27 -2.19 19.62 9.55
CA CYS A 27 -1.57 18.47 8.91
C CYS A 27 -0.12 18.25 9.38
N LEU A 28 0.66 19.33 9.53
CA LEU A 28 2.04 19.27 10.02
C LEU A 28 2.10 18.78 11.47
N ASP A 29 1.25 19.29 12.35
CA ASP A 29 1.18 18.86 13.75
C ASP A 29 0.85 17.36 13.85
N TYR A 30 -0.05 16.89 13.00
CA TYR A 30 -0.39 15.47 12.95
C TYR A 30 0.77 14.60 12.42
N LEU A 31 1.48 15.05 11.35
CA LEU A 31 2.66 14.35 10.83
C LEU A 31 3.82 14.36 11.84
N GLU A 32 4.02 15.44 12.58
CA GLU A 32 5.01 15.54 13.65
C GLU A 32 4.75 14.48 14.71
N TRP A 33 3.52 14.40 15.19
CA TRP A 33 3.12 13.39 16.18
C TRP A 33 3.30 11.95 15.66
N LEU A 34 2.98 11.69 14.39
CA LEU A 34 3.20 10.37 13.79
C LEU A 34 4.69 10.03 13.67
N ARG A 35 5.50 11.02 13.28
CA ARG A 35 6.93 10.84 13.02
C ARG A 35 7.75 10.72 14.30
N TRP A 36 7.44 11.54 15.30
CA TRP A 36 8.18 11.64 16.55
C TRP A 36 7.24 11.55 17.76
N PRO A 37 6.65 10.39 18.00
CA PRO A 37 5.62 10.23 19.05
C PRO A 37 6.14 10.44 20.46
N ALA A 38 7.45 10.33 20.69
CA ALA A 38 8.13 10.59 21.95
C ALA A 38 8.94 11.91 21.94
N GLY A 39 8.76 12.75 20.92
CA GLY A 39 9.53 13.98 20.73
C GLY A 39 10.53 13.87 19.59
N PHE A 40 11.06 15.03 19.18
CA PHE A 40 11.94 15.14 18.01
C PHE A 40 13.19 14.27 18.14
N VAL A 41 13.48 13.52 17.08
CA VAL A 41 14.71 12.74 16.89
C VAL A 41 15.36 13.19 15.59
N CYS A 42 16.62 13.59 15.68
CA CYS A 42 17.35 14.10 14.53
C CYS A 42 17.60 13.00 13.49
N PRO A 43 17.15 13.14 12.24
CA PRO A 43 17.40 12.12 11.21
C PRO A 43 18.87 12.08 10.73
N ALA A 44 19.68 13.12 11.03
CA ALA A 44 21.06 13.18 10.63
C ALA A 44 22.01 12.49 11.61
N CYS A 45 21.79 12.66 12.95
CA CYS A 45 22.70 12.12 13.97
C CYS A 45 22.01 11.18 14.98
N GLY A 46 20.71 10.96 14.88
CA GLY A 46 19.94 10.09 15.77
C GLY A 46 19.70 10.65 17.18
N LYS A 47 20.26 11.82 17.55
CA LYS A 47 20.11 12.39 18.89
C LYS A 47 18.66 12.81 19.13
N GLU A 48 18.17 12.53 20.32
CA GLU A 48 16.88 13.00 20.82
C GLU A 48 16.99 14.44 21.31
N GLY A 49 15.87 15.18 21.14
CA GLY A 49 15.78 16.56 21.60
C GLY A 49 16.25 17.59 20.58
N GLY A 50 15.57 18.70 20.63
CA GLY A 50 15.74 19.87 19.78
C GLY A 50 14.59 20.83 20.03
N TRP A 51 14.62 21.98 19.39
CA TRP A 51 13.58 22.99 19.55
C TRP A 51 13.00 23.42 18.20
N PRO A 52 11.69 23.71 18.18
CA PRO A 52 11.04 24.20 16.97
C PRO A 52 11.52 25.62 16.64
N LEU A 53 11.70 25.89 15.38
CA LEU A 53 12.01 27.21 14.83
C LEU A 53 10.75 27.89 14.29
N ALA A 54 10.80 29.20 14.09
CA ALA A 54 9.68 29.98 13.54
C ALA A 54 9.25 29.54 12.13
N ASP A 55 10.15 28.89 11.38
CA ASP A 55 9.92 28.39 10.02
C ASP A 55 9.41 26.91 9.98
N ALA A 56 8.87 26.41 11.09
CA ALA A 56 8.35 25.05 11.26
C ALA A 56 9.40 23.94 11.08
N ARG A 57 10.67 24.24 11.19
CA ARG A 57 11.76 23.27 11.28
C ARG A 57 12.16 23.02 12.73
N PHE A 58 12.77 21.89 12.97
CA PHE A 58 13.43 21.56 14.24
C PHE A 58 14.94 21.76 14.10
N LYS A 59 15.57 22.40 15.08
CA LYS A 59 17.02 22.45 15.20
C LYS A 59 17.46 21.39 16.22
N CYS A 60 18.34 20.47 15.78
CA CYS A 60 18.87 19.41 16.65
C CYS A 60 19.75 20.00 17.75
N SER A 61 19.58 19.51 19.00
CA SER A 61 20.41 19.89 20.14
C SER A 61 21.85 19.34 20.05
N GLY A 62 22.08 18.30 19.25
CA GLY A 62 23.38 17.66 19.09
C GLY A 62 24.23 18.21 17.96
N CYS A 63 23.72 18.12 16.72
CA CYS A 63 24.48 18.48 15.51
C CYS A 63 24.06 19.82 14.89
N GLY A 64 23.08 20.53 15.44
CA GLY A 64 22.60 21.81 14.91
C GLY A 64 21.81 21.71 13.60
N THR A 65 21.68 20.54 12.98
CA THR A 65 20.95 20.34 11.74
C THR A 65 19.49 20.79 11.88
N ARG A 66 18.99 21.50 10.84
CA ARG A 66 17.60 21.96 10.76
C ARG A 66 16.80 21.02 9.90
N THR A 67 15.73 20.44 10.44
CA THR A 67 14.91 19.43 9.78
C THR A 67 13.44 19.80 9.82
N SER A 68 12.75 19.77 8.67
CA SER A 68 11.28 19.90 8.65
C SER A 68 10.61 18.55 8.95
N VAL A 69 9.35 18.59 9.35
CA VAL A 69 8.54 17.38 9.60
C VAL A 69 8.43 16.51 8.33
N THR A 70 8.44 17.10 7.15
CA THR A 70 8.31 16.41 5.86
C THR A 70 9.63 15.93 5.27
N ALA A 71 10.77 16.49 5.69
CA ALA A 71 12.09 16.15 5.15
C ALA A 71 12.42 14.66 5.32
N GLY A 72 12.86 14.00 4.25
CA GLY A 72 13.20 12.57 4.27
C GLY A 72 12.00 11.63 4.32
N THR A 73 10.79 12.10 4.07
CA THR A 73 9.55 11.31 3.93
C THR A 73 9.05 11.33 2.50
N ILE A 74 7.92 10.68 2.20
CA ILE A 74 7.30 10.80 0.86
C ILE A 74 6.82 12.23 0.55
N PHE A 75 6.68 13.09 1.57
CA PHE A 75 6.31 14.51 1.46
C PHE A 75 7.53 15.42 1.29
N ASP A 76 8.74 14.85 1.16
CA ASP A 76 9.96 15.63 1.05
C ASP A 76 9.90 16.60 -0.13
N ARG A 77 10.23 17.87 0.13
CA ARG A 77 10.23 18.95 -0.87
C ARG A 77 8.91 19.14 -1.63
N THR A 78 7.78 18.70 -1.05
CA THR A 78 6.48 18.95 -1.69
C THR A 78 6.19 20.44 -1.78
N ARG A 79 5.66 20.86 -2.94
CA ARG A 79 5.05 22.19 -3.14
C ARG A 79 3.52 22.13 -3.08
N THR A 80 2.97 20.92 -3.11
CA THR A 80 1.54 20.69 -2.97
C THR A 80 1.16 20.85 -1.50
N PRO A 81 0.11 21.60 -1.17
CA PRO A 81 -0.38 21.75 0.20
C PRO A 81 -0.60 20.39 0.89
N LEU A 82 -0.32 20.33 2.18
CA LEU A 82 -0.51 19.08 2.95
C LEU A 82 -1.98 18.71 3.09
N THR A 83 -2.86 19.68 3.12
CA THR A 83 -4.31 19.47 3.09
C THR A 83 -4.75 18.68 1.86
N LEU A 84 -4.17 18.93 0.69
CA LEU A 84 -4.42 18.14 -0.52
C LEU A 84 -3.84 16.73 -0.41
N TRP A 85 -2.66 16.57 0.19
CA TRP A 85 -2.08 15.25 0.44
C TRP A 85 -2.93 14.41 1.38
N PHE A 86 -3.43 15.01 2.47
CA PHE A 86 -4.29 14.35 3.44
C PHE A 86 -5.61 13.94 2.81
N THR A 87 -6.20 14.83 1.99
CA THR A 87 -7.43 14.52 1.26
C THR A 87 -7.20 13.41 0.24
N ALA A 88 -6.10 13.43 -0.51
CA ALA A 88 -5.73 12.33 -1.40
C ALA A 88 -5.57 11.00 -0.65
N CYS A 89 -4.92 11.02 0.51
CA CYS A 89 -4.76 9.85 1.37
C CYS A 89 -6.13 9.36 1.91
N TRP A 90 -7.01 10.26 2.31
CA TRP A 90 -8.37 9.93 2.76
C TRP A 90 -9.18 9.27 1.65
N LEU A 91 -9.19 9.84 0.45
CA LEU A 91 -9.90 9.29 -0.71
C LEU A 91 -9.36 7.90 -1.10
N LEU A 92 -8.05 7.73 -1.10
CA LEU A 92 -7.42 6.44 -1.37
C LEU A 92 -7.79 5.40 -0.29
N ALA A 93 -7.87 5.78 0.97
CA ALA A 93 -8.12 4.86 2.09
C ALA A 93 -9.61 4.54 2.28
N SER A 94 -10.51 5.51 2.06
CA SER A 94 -11.94 5.41 2.39
C SER A 94 -12.79 4.91 1.22
N GLY A 95 -12.46 5.27 -0.03
CA GLY A 95 -13.21 4.86 -1.21
C GLY A 95 -13.18 3.36 -1.44
N LYS A 96 -14.28 2.73 -1.82
CA LYS A 96 -14.36 1.29 -2.13
C LYS A 96 -13.40 0.91 -3.25
N ASP A 97 -13.33 1.70 -4.31
CA ASP A 97 -12.54 1.43 -5.50
C ASP A 97 -11.30 2.33 -5.62
N GLY A 98 -10.95 3.07 -4.53
CA GLY A 98 -9.88 4.06 -4.55
C GLY A 98 -10.21 5.26 -5.42
N ILE A 99 -9.16 5.83 -6.00
CA ILE A 99 -9.32 6.99 -6.88
C ILE A 99 -8.29 6.94 -8.02
N SER A 100 -8.70 7.26 -9.24
CA SER A 100 -7.78 7.43 -10.36
C SER A 100 -7.04 8.78 -10.28
N ALA A 101 -5.91 8.89 -10.98
CA ALA A 101 -5.17 10.16 -11.03
C ALA A 101 -5.99 11.28 -11.68
N LEU A 102 -6.79 10.95 -12.69
CA LEU A 102 -7.67 11.93 -13.35
C LEU A 102 -8.79 12.39 -12.41
N SER A 103 -9.42 11.46 -11.69
CA SER A 103 -10.45 11.80 -10.70
C SER A 103 -9.85 12.62 -9.56
N LEU A 104 -8.66 12.24 -9.05
CA LEU A 104 -7.97 13.02 -8.02
C LEU A 104 -7.67 14.45 -8.48
N LYS A 105 -7.13 14.58 -9.70
CA LYS A 105 -6.86 15.90 -10.31
C LYS A 105 -8.11 16.77 -10.34
N ARG A 106 -9.24 16.22 -10.80
CA ARG A 106 -10.51 16.94 -10.93
C ARG A 106 -11.12 17.28 -9.56
N THR A 107 -11.15 16.32 -8.64
CA THR A 107 -11.76 16.50 -7.31
C THR A 107 -11.00 17.51 -6.45
N LEU A 108 -9.67 17.57 -6.57
CA LEU A 108 -8.84 18.48 -5.76
C LEU A 108 -8.31 19.69 -6.55
N GLU A 109 -8.76 19.89 -7.78
CA GLU A 109 -8.34 20.99 -8.66
C GLU A 109 -6.82 21.09 -8.83
N ILE A 110 -6.14 19.94 -8.85
CA ILE A 110 -4.69 19.88 -9.03
C ILE A 110 -4.35 20.31 -10.46
N GLY A 111 -3.52 21.34 -10.63
CA GLY A 111 -3.22 21.94 -11.93
C GLY A 111 -2.65 20.97 -12.98
N SER A 112 -1.97 19.88 -12.57
CA SER A 112 -1.31 18.94 -13.48
C SER A 112 -1.72 17.49 -13.18
N TYR A 113 -2.00 16.74 -14.26
CA TYR A 113 -2.23 15.29 -14.17
C TYR A 113 -1.01 14.57 -13.59
N GLN A 114 0.19 14.95 -14.01
CA GLN A 114 1.45 14.36 -13.56
C GLN A 114 1.63 14.53 -12.05
N THR A 115 1.21 15.67 -11.49
CA THR A 115 1.25 15.89 -10.04
C THR A 115 0.31 14.94 -9.31
N ALA A 116 -0.95 14.82 -9.73
CA ALA A 116 -1.93 13.91 -9.14
C ALA A 116 -1.48 12.44 -9.26
N TRP A 117 -0.94 12.06 -10.43
CA TRP A 117 -0.41 10.72 -10.69
C TRP A 117 0.80 10.42 -9.78
N ALA A 118 1.75 11.34 -9.67
CA ALA A 118 2.91 11.17 -8.80
C ALA A 118 2.53 11.11 -7.31
N MET A 119 1.53 11.88 -6.87
CA MET A 119 0.99 11.80 -5.51
C MET A 119 0.46 10.41 -5.20
N LEU A 120 -0.37 9.83 -6.08
CA LEU A 120 -0.89 8.49 -5.90
C LEU A 120 0.22 7.44 -5.90
N HIS A 121 1.21 7.54 -6.79
CA HIS A 121 2.33 6.59 -6.80
C HIS A 121 3.20 6.67 -5.54
N ARG A 122 3.42 7.86 -4.98
CA ARG A 122 4.08 8.01 -3.68
C ARG A 122 3.25 7.40 -2.55
N LEU A 123 1.93 7.58 -2.55
CA LEU A 123 1.06 6.91 -1.58
C LEU A 123 1.07 5.39 -1.77
N ARG A 124 1.06 4.89 -3.00
CA ARG A 124 1.17 3.45 -3.30
C ARG A 124 2.47 2.84 -2.80
N SER A 125 3.58 3.56 -2.88
CA SER A 125 4.89 3.06 -2.46
C SER A 125 4.95 2.70 -0.97
N VAL A 126 4.15 3.35 -0.13
CA VAL A 126 4.12 3.10 1.32
C VAL A 126 3.15 1.99 1.75
N LEU A 127 2.33 1.47 0.84
CA LEU A 127 1.29 0.49 1.20
C LEU A 127 1.82 -0.90 1.51
N VAL A 128 3.07 -1.17 1.16
CA VAL A 128 3.77 -2.42 1.49
C VAL A 128 4.68 -2.17 2.69
N ARG A 129 4.27 -2.67 3.85
CA ARG A 129 5.09 -2.58 5.07
C ARG A 129 6.33 -3.47 4.93
N PRO A 130 7.55 -2.96 5.21
CA PRO A 130 8.73 -3.80 5.34
C PRO A 130 8.51 -4.90 6.40
N GLY A 131 8.99 -6.12 6.13
CA GLY A 131 8.82 -7.24 7.06
C GLY A 131 7.37 -7.62 7.32
N ARG A 132 6.47 -7.43 6.34
CA ARG A 132 5.07 -7.88 6.47
C ARG A 132 5.03 -9.39 6.63
N GLU A 133 4.14 -9.87 7.49
CA GLU A 133 3.94 -11.29 7.73
C GLU A 133 3.55 -12.00 6.43
N ARG A 134 4.06 -13.21 6.22
CA ARG A 134 3.65 -14.12 5.14
C ARG A 134 2.24 -14.65 5.39
N LEU A 135 1.64 -15.27 4.38
CA LEU A 135 0.36 -15.96 4.49
C LEU A 135 0.57 -17.29 5.22
N THR A 136 -0.42 -17.69 6.00
CA THR A 136 -0.34 -18.89 6.86
C THR A 136 -1.56 -19.79 6.71
N GLY A 137 -1.49 -21.02 7.21
CA GLY A 137 -2.57 -21.99 7.13
C GLY A 137 -2.76 -22.53 5.72
N THR A 138 -3.99 -22.59 5.24
CA THR A 138 -4.31 -23.03 3.87
C THR A 138 -4.30 -21.84 2.92
N VAL A 139 -3.57 -21.95 1.82
CA VAL A 139 -3.38 -20.88 0.84
C VAL A 139 -3.62 -21.40 -0.58
N GLU A 140 -4.58 -20.83 -1.31
CA GLU A 140 -4.71 -21.05 -2.75
C GLU A 140 -3.69 -20.21 -3.50
N VAL A 141 -2.99 -20.81 -4.48
CA VAL A 141 -2.00 -20.14 -5.32
C VAL A 141 -2.24 -20.48 -6.78
N ASP A 142 -2.22 -19.46 -7.63
CA ASP A 142 -2.34 -19.57 -9.09
C ASP A 142 -1.68 -18.38 -9.77
N GLU A 143 -1.51 -18.42 -11.08
CA GLU A 143 -1.04 -17.30 -11.88
C GLU A 143 -2.09 -16.86 -12.90
N THR A 144 -2.09 -15.57 -13.21
CA THR A 144 -2.96 -14.96 -14.19
C THR A 144 -2.26 -13.90 -15.02
N TYR A 145 -2.79 -13.59 -16.19
CA TYR A 145 -2.32 -12.46 -17.00
C TYR A 145 -3.14 -11.21 -16.70
N ILE A 146 -2.45 -10.13 -16.33
CA ILE A 146 -3.03 -8.81 -16.10
C ILE A 146 -2.53 -7.85 -17.18
N GLY A 147 -3.45 -7.09 -17.79
CA GLY A 147 -3.17 -6.12 -18.85
C GLY A 147 -4.42 -5.80 -19.67
N GLY A 148 -4.28 -4.89 -20.64
CA GLY A 148 -5.35 -4.48 -21.53
C GLY A 148 -5.83 -5.61 -22.45
N GLN A 149 -6.95 -5.39 -23.13
CA GLN A 149 -7.45 -6.32 -24.16
C GLN A 149 -6.51 -6.31 -25.37
N GLU A 150 -6.17 -7.49 -25.84
CA GLU A 150 -5.41 -7.71 -27.06
C GLU A 150 -6.27 -8.56 -28.00
N PRO A 151 -7.05 -7.92 -28.91
CA PRO A 151 -8.04 -8.60 -29.74
C PRO A 151 -7.44 -9.66 -30.67
N GLU A 152 -6.17 -9.50 -31.04
CA GLU A 152 -5.48 -10.37 -32.00
C GLU A 152 -4.86 -11.62 -31.39
N LEU A 153 -4.80 -11.72 -30.04
CA LEU A 153 -4.22 -12.88 -29.36
C LEU A 153 -5.30 -13.87 -28.94
N ARG A 154 -5.20 -15.11 -29.45
CA ARG A 154 -6.01 -16.23 -28.97
C ARG A 154 -5.73 -16.42 -27.47
N GLY A 155 -6.78 -16.65 -26.70
CA GLY A 155 -6.68 -16.90 -25.25
C GLY A 155 -5.71 -18.04 -24.91
N GLY A 156 -5.29 -18.13 -23.65
CA GLY A 156 -4.32 -19.08 -23.15
C GLY A 156 -3.00 -18.41 -22.77
N ARG A 157 -1.89 -19.14 -22.81
CA ARG A 157 -0.55 -18.67 -22.41
C ARG A 157 0.20 -17.85 -23.48
N ALA A 158 -0.48 -17.36 -24.51
CA ALA A 158 0.12 -16.48 -25.50
C ALA A 158 0.53 -15.15 -24.83
N LYS A 159 1.84 -14.89 -24.80
CA LYS A 159 2.44 -13.72 -24.15
C LYS A 159 2.35 -12.53 -25.09
N GLY A 160 1.33 -11.69 -24.91
CA GLY A 160 1.30 -10.35 -25.48
C GLY A 160 1.91 -9.32 -24.55
N LYS A 161 1.34 -8.13 -24.49
CA LYS A 161 1.73 -7.06 -23.53
C LYS A 161 1.24 -7.30 -22.10
N LYS A 162 0.60 -8.46 -21.82
CA LYS A 162 0.07 -8.79 -20.50
C LYS A 162 1.18 -9.28 -19.59
N VAL A 163 1.12 -8.87 -18.32
CA VAL A 163 2.08 -9.27 -17.29
C VAL A 163 1.56 -10.50 -16.56
N LEU A 164 2.36 -11.55 -16.55
CA LEU A 164 2.09 -12.73 -15.73
C LEU A 164 2.19 -12.33 -14.25
N THR A 165 1.18 -12.65 -13.46
CA THR A 165 1.05 -12.23 -12.07
C THR A 165 0.67 -13.42 -11.21
N GLY A 166 1.47 -13.72 -10.19
CA GLY A 166 1.13 -14.69 -9.16
C GLY A 166 0.11 -14.11 -8.18
N ILE A 167 -0.82 -14.94 -7.76
CA ILE A 167 -1.85 -14.63 -6.76
C ILE A 167 -1.81 -15.71 -5.70
N ALA A 168 -1.75 -15.31 -4.43
CA ALA A 168 -1.88 -16.20 -3.28
C ALA A 168 -2.96 -15.66 -2.35
N VAL A 169 -3.88 -16.53 -1.87
CA VAL A 169 -5.02 -16.13 -1.04
C VAL A 169 -5.19 -17.10 0.13
N GLU A 170 -5.17 -16.59 1.36
CA GLU A 170 -5.49 -17.37 2.56
C GLU A 170 -6.96 -17.79 2.55
N ILE A 171 -7.20 -19.05 2.86
CA ILE A 171 -8.53 -19.58 3.11
C ILE A 171 -8.83 -19.47 4.60
N LYS A 172 -10.04 -19.06 4.94
CA LYS A 172 -10.55 -19.05 6.32
C LYS A 172 -11.71 -20.02 6.46
N GLU A 173 -11.51 -21.00 7.33
CA GLU A 173 -12.58 -21.92 7.67
C GLU A 173 -13.67 -21.24 8.54
N PRO A 174 -14.95 -21.66 8.44
CA PRO A 174 -15.47 -22.65 7.48
C PRO A 174 -15.72 -22.08 6.08
N ASN A 175 -15.84 -20.75 5.94
CA ASN A 175 -16.09 -20.12 4.65
C ASN A 175 -15.53 -18.70 4.66
N GLY A 176 -14.62 -18.39 3.76
CA GLY A 176 -14.13 -17.05 3.58
C GLY A 176 -12.71 -16.94 3.05
N TYR A 177 -12.31 -15.71 2.81
CA TYR A 177 -10.99 -15.41 2.31
C TYR A 177 -10.26 -14.51 3.31
N GLY A 178 -9.03 -14.87 3.62
CA GLY A 178 -8.14 -14.10 4.46
C GLY A 178 -7.44 -12.98 3.70
N ARG A 179 -6.14 -12.92 3.87
CA ARG A 179 -5.25 -11.98 3.18
C ARG A 179 -4.91 -12.51 1.79
N CYS A 180 -4.57 -11.61 0.87
CA CYS A 180 -3.97 -11.99 -0.41
C CYS A 180 -2.59 -11.38 -0.59
N ARG A 181 -1.82 -11.96 -1.52
CA ARG A 181 -0.57 -11.44 -2.06
C ARG A 181 -0.62 -11.52 -3.58
N MET A 182 -0.02 -10.54 -4.22
CA MET A 182 0.13 -10.51 -5.68
C MET A 182 1.49 -9.92 -6.03
N ALA A 183 2.14 -10.49 -7.03
CA ALA A 183 3.37 -9.95 -7.60
C ALA A 183 3.52 -10.37 -9.06
N PRO A 184 4.13 -9.53 -9.93
CA PRO A 184 4.52 -9.94 -11.26
C PRO A 184 5.52 -11.10 -11.20
N LEU A 185 5.38 -12.03 -12.14
CA LEU A 185 6.27 -13.16 -12.36
C LEU A 185 7.04 -12.95 -13.66
N VAL A 186 8.26 -13.47 -13.72
CA VAL A 186 9.05 -13.49 -14.96
C VAL A 186 8.41 -14.45 -15.96
N ASP A 187 8.03 -15.62 -15.48
CA ASP A 187 7.40 -16.70 -16.24
C ASP A 187 6.68 -17.68 -15.29
N ALA A 188 6.06 -18.73 -15.84
CA ALA A 188 5.41 -19.81 -15.07
C ALA A 188 6.35 -21.00 -14.82
N SER A 189 7.66 -20.78 -14.75
CA SER A 189 8.62 -21.83 -14.39
C SER A 189 8.57 -22.15 -12.90
N GLY A 190 9.06 -23.34 -12.53
CA GLY A 190 9.19 -23.74 -11.13
C GLY A 190 10.02 -22.74 -10.33
N ALA A 191 11.11 -22.20 -10.89
CA ALA A 191 11.94 -21.21 -10.22
C ALA A 191 11.16 -19.93 -9.86
N SER A 192 10.36 -19.39 -10.79
CA SER A 192 9.56 -18.19 -10.57
C SER A 192 8.42 -18.44 -9.57
N LEU A 193 7.73 -19.58 -9.70
CA LEU A 193 6.59 -19.93 -8.84
C LEU A 193 7.04 -20.28 -7.42
N HIS A 194 8.10 -21.05 -7.25
CA HIS A 194 8.69 -21.36 -5.94
C HIS A 194 9.18 -20.09 -5.23
N ALA A 195 9.84 -19.18 -5.95
CA ALA A 195 10.26 -17.89 -5.40
C ALA A 195 9.05 -17.08 -4.91
N PHE A 196 7.97 -17.02 -5.73
CA PHE A 196 6.74 -16.33 -5.35
C PHE A 196 6.11 -16.93 -4.09
N VAL A 197 5.99 -18.26 -4.00
CA VAL A 197 5.45 -18.93 -2.81
C VAL A 197 6.33 -18.64 -1.60
N SER A 198 7.65 -18.81 -1.71
CA SER A 198 8.59 -18.59 -0.60
C SER A 198 8.60 -17.15 -0.08
N ASP A 199 8.41 -16.16 -0.96
CA ASP A 199 8.35 -14.75 -0.56
C ASP A 199 7.04 -14.39 0.16
N HIS A 200 5.96 -15.11 -0.10
CA HIS A 200 4.61 -14.71 0.30
C HIS A 200 3.90 -15.64 1.26
N VAL A 201 4.29 -16.90 1.32
CA VAL A 201 3.67 -17.96 2.14
C VAL A 201 4.67 -18.44 3.18
N GLU A 202 4.22 -18.66 4.42
CA GLU A 202 5.06 -19.17 5.50
C GLU A 202 5.31 -20.66 5.31
N PRO A 203 6.53 -21.16 5.46
CA PRO A 203 6.80 -22.60 5.49
C PRO A 203 5.92 -23.31 6.54
N GLY A 204 5.47 -24.53 6.23
CA GLY A 204 4.48 -25.26 7.04
C GLY A 204 3.02 -25.00 6.65
N ALA A 205 2.74 -24.02 5.78
CA ALA A 205 1.42 -23.82 5.21
C ALA A 205 1.07 -24.92 4.18
N THR A 206 -0.23 -25.17 4.00
CA THR A 206 -0.76 -26.01 2.91
C THR A 206 -1.03 -25.13 1.70
N VAL A 207 -0.38 -25.40 0.58
CA VAL A 207 -0.53 -24.67 -0.69
C VAL A 207 -1.39 -25.50 -1.65
N ILE A 208 -2.53 -24.93 -2.06
CA ILE A 208 -3.44 -25.53 -3.03
C ILE A 208 -3.21 -24.86 -4.39
N THR A 209 -2.98 -25.66 -5.45
CA THR A 209 -2.72 -25.17 -6.81
C THR A 209 -3.62 -25.87 -7.85
N ASP A 210 -3.61 -25.39 -9.10
CA ASP A 210 -4.30 -26.03 -10.24
C ASP A 210 -3.62 -27.33 -10.73
N GLY A 211 -2.50 -27.72 -10.11
CA GLY A 211 -1.72 -28.89 -10.49
C GLY A 211 -0.80 -28.67 -11.70
N TRP A 212 -0.48 -27.41 -12.02
CA TRP A 212 0.54 -27.10 -13.02
C TRP A 212 1.91 -27.64 -12.57
N GLN A 213 2.66 -28.26 -13.49
CA GLN A 213 3.94 -28.90 -13.16
C GLN A 213 5.00 -27.94 -12.58
N GLY A 214 4.89 -26.62 -12.79
CA GLY A 214 5.77 -25.63 -12.20
C GLY A 214 5.64 -25.53 -10.67
N TYR A 215 4.58 -26.08 -10.06
CA TYR A 215 4.43 -26.16 -8.61
C TYR A 215 4.97 -27.45 -7.99
N CYS A 216 5.43 -28.42 -8.81
CA CYS A 216 6.03 -29.65 -8.29
C CYS A 216 7.28 -29.33 -7.47
N GLY A 217 7.43 -29.99 -6.31
CA GLY A 217 8.59 -29.82 -5.43
C GLY A 217 8.41 -28.78 -4.33
N LEU A 218 7.22 -28.20 -4.15
CA LEU A 218 6.92 -27.30 -3.02
C LEU A 218 7.11 -28.00 -1.67
N GLU A 219 6.94 -29.33 -1.60
CA GLU A 219 7.14 -30.13 -0.41
C GLU A 219 8.61 -30.07 0.06
N SER A 220 9.56 -30.02 -0.89
CA SER A 220 10.99 -29.91 -0.57
C SER A 220 11.36 -28.56 0.03
N LEU A 221 10.50 -27.54 -0.14
CA LEU A 221 10.62 -26.21 0.45
C LEU A 221 9.88 -26.07 1.77
N GLY A 222 9.30 -27.15 2.29
CA GLY A 222 8.62 -27.20 3.59
C GLY A 222 7.13 -26.83 3.55
N TYR A 223 6.47 -26.94 2.39
CA TYR A 223 5.02 -26.72 2.25
C TYR A 223 4.27 -28.05 2.12
N GLY A 224 3.07 -28.13 2.68
CA GLY A 224 2.11 -29.12 2.22
C GLY A 224 1.61 -28.70 0.82
N HIS A 225 1.56 -29.62 -0.15
CA HIS A 225 1.08 -29.32 -1.49
C HIS A 225 -0.12 -30.17 -1.87
N GLU A 226 -1.23 -29.49 -2.22
CA GLU A 226 -2.48 -30.10 -2.68
C GLU A 226 -2.78 -29.67 -4.12
N PRO A 227 -2.32 -30.41 -5.14
CA PRO A 227 -2.62 -30.10 -6.53
C PRO A 227 -4.05 -30.51 -6.88
N ARG A 228 -4.85 -29.58 -7.38
CA ARG A 228 -6.22 -29.78 -7.88
C ARG A 228 -6.24 -29.77 -9.39
N SER A 229 -5.98 -30.91 -10.01
CA SER A 229 -5.84 -31.04 -11.45
C SER A 229 -7.12 -30.66 -12.20
N GLN A 230 -7.04 -29.63 -13.04
CA GLN A 230 -8.12 -29.21 -13.94
C GLN A 230 -8.52 -30.34 -14.91
N ARG A 231 -7.55 -31.16 -15.37
CA ARG A 231 -7.80 -32.31 -16.26
C ARG A 231 -8.63 -33.37 -15.55
N ALA A 232 -8.27 -33.70 -14.33
CA ALA A 232 -9.00 -34.67 -13.52
C ALA A 232 -10.42 -34.19 -13.19
N ALA A 233 -10.59 -32.90 -12.88
CA ALA A 233 -11.91 -32.31 -12.63
C ALA A 233 -12.81 -32.42 -13.87
N ARG A 234 -12.30 -32.05 -15.05
CA ARG A 234 -13.06 -32.19 -16.33
C ARG A 234 -13.46 -33.66 -16.60
N ALA A 235 -12.56 -34.61 -16.31
CA ALA A 235 -12.86 -36.03 -16.48
C ALA A 235 -13.97 -36.50 -15.54
N ARG A 236 -14.16 -35.86 -14.38
CA ARG A 236 -15.26 -36.13 -13.43
C ARG A 236 -16.51 -35.30 -13.72
N GLY A 237 -16.53 -34.46 -14.75
CA GLY A 237 -17.63 -33.55 -15.06
C GLY A 237 -17.72 -32.32 -14.12
N GLU A 238 -16.70 -32.10 -13.31
CA GLU A 238 -16.61 -30.94 -12.42
C GLU A 238 -16.18 -29.66 -13.19
N ASN A 239 -16.62 -28.50 -12.71
CA ASN A 239 -16.22 -27.23 -13.28
C ASN A 239 -14.79 -26.85 -12.82
N PRO A 240 -13.78 -26.79 -13.72
CA PRO A 240 -12.42 -26.41 -13.33
C PRO A 240 -12.31 -25.03 -12.70
N GLY A 241 -13.26 -24.12 -12.99
CA GLY A 241 -13.32 -22.78 -12.39
C GLY A 241 -13.64 -22.78 -10.89
N GLU A 242 -14.10 -23.90 -10.35
CA GLU A 242 -14.43 -24.05 -8.92
C GLU A 242 -13.31 -24.68 -8.09
N LEU A 243 -12.20 -25.06 -8.73
CA LEU A 243 -11.08 -25.70 -8.03
C LEU A 243 -10.33 -24.76 -7.09
N LEU A 244 -10.19 -23.48 -7.50
CA LEU A 244 -9.47 -22.44 -6.78
C LEU A 244 -10.36 -21.18 -6.62
N PRO A 245 -11.48 -21.29 -5.89
CA PRO A 245 -12.49 -20.23 -5.87
C PRO A 245 -11.98 -18.92 -5.26
N ALA A 246 -11.04 -18.97 -4.32
CA ALA A 246 -10.49 -17.79 -3.67
C ALA A 246 -9.59 -16.99 -4.64
N VAL A 247 -8.69 -17.68 -5.33
CA VAL A 247 -7.80 -17.04 -6.32
C VAL A 247 -8.61 -16.48 -7.47
N HIS A 248 -9.56 -17.24 -8.04
CA HIS A 248 -10.42 -16.77 -9.14
C HIS A 248 -11.28 -15.59 -8.73
N ARG A 249 -11.74 -15.53 -7.46
CA ARG A 249 -12.47 -14.38 -6.93
C ARG A 249 -11.57 -13.14 -6.86
N VAL A 250 -10.35 -13.28 -6.35
CA VAL A 250 -9.39 -12.17 -6.25
C VAL A 250 -8.96 -11.69 -7.64
N ASP A 251 -8.71 -12.62 -8.57
CA ASP A 251 -8.41 -12.31 -9.98
C ASP A 251 -9.52 -11.48 -10.64
N SER A 252 -10.77 -11.94 -10.52
CA SER A 252 -11.92 -11.19 -11.05
C SER A 252 -12.05 -9.80 -10.43
N LEU A 253 -11.77 -9.66 -9.14
CA LEU A 253 -11.86 -8.37 -8.44
C LEU A 253 -10.76 -7.40 -8.88
N VAL A 254 -9.51 -7.85 -9.01
CA VAL A 254 -8.40 -6.99 -9.44
C VAL A 254 -8.57 -6.55 -10.89
N LYS A 255 -8.96 -7.46 -11.79
CA LYS A 255 -9.24 -7.13 -13.21
C LYS A 255 -10.37 -6.11 -13.35
N ARG A 256 -11.47 -6.31 -12.62
CA ARG A 256 -12.59 -5.37 -12.59
C ARG A 256 -12.18 -4.00 -12.04
N TRP A 257 -11.39 -3.98 -10.98
CA TRP A 257 -10.90 -2.75 -10.38
C TRP A 257 -9.96 -1.98 -11.32
N LEU A 258 -9.03 -2.67 -11.98
CA LEU A 258 -8.13 -2.06 -12.96
C LEU A 258 -8.92 -1.49 -14.16
N LEU A 259 -9.90 -2.23 -14.66
CA LEU A 259 -10.74 -1.78 -15.77
C LEU A 259 -11.61 -0.58 -15.37
N GLY A 260 -12.31 -0.66 -14.25
CA GLY A 260 -13.28 0.36 -13.81
C GLY A 260 -12.62 1.65 -13.31
N THR A 261 -11.55 1.54 -12.51
CA THR A 261 -10.91 2.71 -11.91
C THR A 261 -9.78 3.28 -12.79
N HIS A 262 -9.06 2.42 -13.51
CA HIS A 262 -7.86 2.78 -14.28
C HIS A 262 -8.00 2.52 -15.78
N GLN A 263 -9.21 2.18 -16.26
CA GLN A 263 -9.53 1.94 -17.67
C GLN A 263 -8.65 0.84 -18.32
N GLY A 264 -8.14 -0.09 -17.53
CA GLY A 264 -7.26 -1.17 -17.99
C GLY A 264 -5.86 -0.72 -18.47
N SER A 265 -5.60 0.59 -18.48
CA SER A 265 -4.37 1.16 -19.03
C SER A 265 -3.30 1.29 -17.92
N VAL A 266 -2.68 0.16 -17.59
CA VAL A 266 -1.58 0.12 -16.62
C VAL A 266 -0.35 -0.45 -17.32
N GLU A 267 0.69 0.37 -17.43
CA GLU A 267 1.99 -0.05 -17.99
C GLU A 267 2.66 -1.07 -17.06
N ASP A 268 3.36 -2.03 -17.65
CA ASP A 268 4.05 -3.12 -16.95
C ASP A 268 4.95 -2.62 -15.83
N ALA A 269 5.71 -1.54 -16.08
CA ALA A 269 6.60 -0.93 -15.11
C ALA A 269 5.88 -0.42 -13.85
N HIS A 270 4.60 -0.07 -13.96
CA HIS A 270 3.80 0.50 -12.88
C HIS A 270 2.84 -0.50 -12.24
N LEU A 271 2.58 -1.64 -12.90
CA LEU A 271 1.66 -2.66 -12.41
C LEU A 271 1.94 -3.06 -10.94
N PRO A 272 3.18 -3.26 -10.47
CA PRO A 272 3.45 -3.59 -9.08
C PRO A 272 2.86 -2.59 -8.08
N SER A 273 2.85 -1.30 -8.41
CA SER A 273 2.29 -0.25 -7.55
C SER A 273 0.78 -0.36 -7.43
N TYR A 274 0.09 -0.69 -8.52
CA TYR A 274 -1.36 -0.91 -8.51
C TYR A 274 -1.72 -2.20 -7.77
N LEU A 275 -0.98 -3.28 -7.98
CA LEU A 275 -1.17 -4.53 -7.23
C LEU A 275 -1.00 -4.31 -5.73
N ASN A 276 -0.01 -3.52 -5.31
CA ASN A 276 0.19 -3.15 -3.91
C ASN A 276 -1.01 -2.38 -3.33
N GLU A 277 -1.60 -1.45 -4.09
CA GLU A 277 -2.83 -0.76 -3.68
C GLU A 277 -3.99 -1.75 -3.54
N PHE A 278 -4.22 -2.58 -4.55
CA PHE A 278 -5.28 -3.57 -4.50
C PHE A 278 -5.14 -4.51 -3.30
N VAL A 279 -3.96 -5.11 -3.11
CA VAL A 279 -3.65 -6.00 -1.98
C VAL A 279 -3.85 -5.29 -0.63
N PHE A 280 -3.37 -4.06 -0.50
CA PHE A 280 -3.55 -3.27 0.72
C PHE A 280 -5.02 -3.07 1.05
N ARG A 281 -5.84 -2.73 0.08
CA ARG A 281 -7.28 -2.48 0.21
C ARG A 281 -8.05 -3.78 0.46
N PHE A 282 -7.78 -4.84 -0.29
CA PHE A 282 -8.39 -6.15 -0.13
C PHE A 282 -8.15 -6.69 1.28
N ASN A 283 -6.92 -6.64 1.77
CA ASN A 283 -6.57 -7.13 3.10
C ASN A 283 -7.21 -6.33 4.25
N ARG A 284 -7.73 -5.13 3.96
CA ARG A 284 -8.42 -4.26 4.93
C ARG A 284 -9.90 -4.06 4.63
N ARG A 285 -10.49 -4.88 3.74
CA ARG A 285 -11.89 -4.77 3.31
C ARG A 285 -12.89 -4.90 4.47
N HIS A 286 -12.53 -5.67 5.48
CA HIS A 286 -13.34 -5.87 6.68
C HIS A 286 -13.07 -4.84 7.80
N SER A 287 -12.19 -3.86 7.57
CA SER A 287 -11.97 -2.80 8.56
C SER A 287 -13.24 -1.98 8.77
N ARG A 288 -13.73 -1.94 10.00
CA ARG A 288 -14.92 -1.15 10.38
C ARG A 288 -14.64 0.35 10.40
N SER A 289 -13.37 0.76 10.47
CA SER A 289 -12.97 2.16 10.52
C SER A 289 -12.08 2.53 9.35
N ARG A 290 -12.58 3.37 8.44
CA ARG A 290 -11.78 3.93 7.33
C ARG A 290 -10.74 4.92 7.83
N GLY A 291 -11.03 5.64 8.90
CA GLY A 291 -10.03 6.49 9.56
C GLY A 291 -8.81 5.73 10.07
N MET A 292 -8.98 4.47 10.52
CA MET A 292 -7.84 3.62 10.86
C MET A 292 -6.97 3.30 9.62
N VAL A 293 -7.58 3.09 8.47
CA VAL A 293 -6.84 2.83 7.22
C VAL A 293 -6.07 4.07 6.81
N PHE A 294 -6.71 5.25 6.84
CA PHE A 294 -6.07 6.54 6.61
C PHE A 294 -4.87 6.76 7.55
N TYR A 295 -5.08 6.56 8.85
CA TYR A 295 -4.03 6.65 9.86
C TYR A 295 -2.83 5.76 9.52
N ARG A 296 -3.07 4.49 9.15
CA ARG A 296 -2.01 3.54 8.79
C ARG A 296 -1.23 3.95 7.54
N VAL A 297 -1.89 4.56 6.55
CA VAL A 297 -1.20 5.08 5.38
C VAL A 297 -0.26 6.23 5.77
N LEU A 298 -0.72 7.19 6.58
CA LEU A 298 0.12 8.30 7.02
C LEU A 298 1.25 7.85 7.95
N GLU A 299 1.00 6.90 8.84
CA GLU A 299 2.03 6.28 9.69
C GLU A 299 3.16 5.65 8.86
N LEU A 300 2.81 4.96 7.79
CA LEU A 300 3.78 4.40 6.85
C LEU A 300 4.48 5.51 6.03
N ALA A 301 3.74 6.56 5.69
CA ALA A 301 4.23 7.66 4.86
C ALA A 301 5.34 8.47 5.54
N VAL A 302 5.24 8.72 6.84
CA VAL A 302 6.28 9.46 7.59
C VAL A 302 7.53 8.64 7.85
N GLY A 303 7.43 7.31 7.81
CA GLY A 303 8.57 6.39 7.95
C GLY A 303 9.21 5.99 6.63
N HIS A 304 8.66 6.39 5.48
CA HIS A 304 9.14 5.96 4.18
C HIS A 304 10.08 7.01 3.56
N VAL A 305 11.14 6.54 2.92
CA VAL A 305 12.09 7.41 2.21
C VAL A 305 11.43 8.17 1.06
N PRO A 306 12.00 9.34 0.64
CA PRO A 306 11.49 10.09 -0.49
C PRO A 306 11.43 9.27 -1.77
N VAL A 307 10.32 9.36 -2.49
CA VAL A 307 10.12 8.76 -3.81
C VAL A 307 10.15 9.86 -4.85
N ARG A 308 11.18 9.89 -5.67
CA ARG A 308 11.37 10.91 -6.69
C ARG A 308 10.54 10.60 -7.94
N TYR A 309 10.14 11.64 -8.66
CA TYR A 309 9.37 11.49 -9.89
C TYR A 309 10.10 10.62 -10.94
N GLY A 310 11.42 10.81 -11.10
CA GLY A 310 12.23 9.99 -12.00
C GLY A 310 12.26 8.49 -11.62
N ASP A 311 12.22 8.18 -10.32
CA ASP A 311 12.17 6.78 -9.86
C ASP A 311 10.83 6.15 -10.18
N ILE A 312 9.74 6.93 -10.05
CA ILE A 312 8.39 6.46 -10.39
C ILE A 312 8.31 6.15 -11.88
N ILE A 313 8.74 7.08 -12.77
CA ILE A 313 8.72 6.87 -14.22
C ILE A 313 9.55 5.64 -14.63
N ALA A 314 10.72 5.47 -13.99
CA ALA A 314 11.61 4.35 -14.28
C ALA A 314 11.11 3.01 -13.69
N GLY A 315 9.98 2.98 -13.00
CA GLY A 315 9.47 1.78 -12.31
C GLY A 315 10.39 1.28 -11.19
N ARG A 316 11.30 2.12 -10.70
CA ARG A 316 12.26 1.74 -9.65
C ARG A 316 11.59 1.73 -8.29
N ARG A 317 11.79 0.65 -7.54
CA ARG A 317 11.39 0.64 -6.12
C ARG A 317 12.38 1.47 -5.30
N PRO A 318 11.91 2.35 -4.38
CA PRO A 318 12.79 3.00 -3.43
C PRO A 318 13.54 1.94 -2.61
N ARG A 319 14.80 2.19 -2.29
CA ARG A 319 15.57 1.32 -1.38
C ARG A 319 14.87 1.33 -0.02
N ALA A 320 14.53 0.15 0.49
CA ALA A 320 14.00 0.02 1.84
C ALA A 320 15.03 0.54 2.85
N VAL A 321 14.62 1.48 3.70
CA VAL A 321 15.37 1.82 4.91
C VAL A 321 14.98 0.79 5.96
N PRO A 322 15.94 0.23 6.73
CA PRO A 322 15.62 -0.66 7.84
C PRO A 322 14.61 0.00 8.77
N PRO A 323 13.63 -0.75 9.28
CA PRO A 323 12.60 -0.20 10.16
C PRO A 323 13.24 0.38 11.42
N THR A 324 12.94 1.65 11.70
CA THR A 324 13.22 2.23 13.02
C THR A 324 12.45 1.39 14.06
N PRO A 325 13.09 0.93 15.15
CA PRO A 325 12.42 0.10 16.15
C PRO A 325 11.17 0.80 16.69
N PRO A 326 10.09 0.06 17.00
CA PRO A 326 8.84 0.62 17.49
C PRO A 326 9.09 1.31 18.84
N ARG A 327 8.92 2.63 18.86
CA ARG A 327 8.98 3.43 20.10
C ARG A 327 7.59 3.50 20.72
N THR A 328 7.56 3.56 22.06
CA THR A 328 6.33 3.83 22.80
C THR A 328 5.78 5.20 22.42
N ARG A 329 4.54 5.26 21.98
CA ARG A 329 3.90 6.50 21.53
C ARG A 329 3.49 7.33 22.74
N GLY A 330 3.96 8.57 22.79
CA GLY A 330 3.45 9.59 23.67
C GLY A 330 1.96 9.90 23.40
N LYS A 331 1.34 10.69 24.28
CA LYS A 331 -0.03 11.15 24.15
C LYS A 331 -0.18 11.96 22.84
N PRO A 332 -1.20 11.70 21.99
CA PRO A 332 -1.43 12.51 20.81
C PRO A 332 -1.65 13.97 21.19
N PRO A 333 -1.36 14.95 20.31
CA PRO A 333 -1.73 16.34 20.56
C PRO A 333 -3.22 16.39 20.86
N SER A 334 -3.62 17.13 21.92
CA SER A 334 -5.03 17.29 22.25
C SER A 334 -5.65 18.17 21.17
N LEU A 335 -6.46 17.57 20.31
CA LEU A 335 -7.17 18.26 19.24
C LEU A 335 -8.28 19.18 19.78
N ASP A 336 -8.53 19.14 21.11
CA ASP A 336 -9.39 20.08 21.84
C ASP A 336 -8.68 21.40 22.18
N ARG A 337 -7.37 21.53 21.98
CA ARG A 337 -6.72 22.83 22.05
C ARG A 337 -6.94 23.58 20.75
N PRO A 338 -7.43 24.82 20.79
CA PRO A 338 -7.31 25.70 19.66
C PRO A 338 -5.85 25.68 19.22
N PRO A 339 -5.55 25.65 17.92
CA PRO A 339 -4.17 25.54 17.42
C PRO A 339 -3.32 26.55 18.15
N ALA A 340 -2.26 26.12 18.78
CA ALA A 340 -1.29 27.01 19.42
C ALA A 340 -0.94 28.02 18.33
N LYS A 341 -1.19 29.30 18.59
CA LYS A 341 -0.90 30.40 17.66
C LYS A 341 0.60 30.40 17.40
N ARG A 342 1.08 29.50 16.54
CA ARG A 342 2.40 29.62 15.94
C ARG A 342 2.29 30.78 14.96
N PRO A 343 3.15 31.79 15.02
CA PRO A 343 3.09 32.92 14.11
C PRO A 343 3.53 32.48 12.72
N TRP A 344 2.65 31.89 11.97
CA TRP A 344 2.81 31.72 10.54
C TRP A 344 2.52 33.06 9.88
N ARG A 345 3.56 33.82 9.57
CA ARG A 345 3.40 34.93 8.65
C ARG A 345 3.06 34.35 7.28
N ALA A 346 1.84 34.62 6.80
CA ALA A 346 1.48 34.46 5.42
C ALA A 346 2.58 35.14 4.58
N ARG A 347 3.17 34.41 3.62
CA ARG A 347 3.95 35.04 2.57
C ARG A 347 2.93 35.74 1.67
N SER A 348 2.77 37.06 1.88
CA SER A 348 2.20 37.96 0.92
C SER A 348 3.19 38.08 -0.24
N GLY A 349 2.72 37.89 -1.45
CA GLY A 349 3.43 38.06 -2.71
C GLY A 349 3.23 36.86 -3.63
#